data_022b7727ff81c6bddaf49ffbeb4d2f1f
#
_entry.id   022b7727ff81c6bddaf49ffbeb4d2f1f
#
_cell.length_a   1.000
_cell.length_b   1.000
_cell.length_c   1.000
_cell.angle_alpha   90.00
_cell.angle_beta   90.00
_cell.angle_gamma   90.00
#
_symmetry.space_group_name_H-M   'P 1'
#
loop_
_entity.id
_entity.type
_entity.pdbx_description
1 polymer ?
#
loop_
_entity_poly.entity_id
_entity_poly.type
_entity_poly.pdbx_seq_one_letter_code
_entity_poly.pdbx_strand_id
1 'polypeptide(L)'
;MAAQTAAANGWYYTDWLANDNNPEYHRRVTGPAILQNIAREGASLVDAITVGVGSAGTVTGVGETIKAWTNDVRIAAVEPYESQALGGGLTGPHGITDMGYGFVPDNFNAYVVDNVVAVNTTDAQRAAQKVLRTDAIPASVASGAVLQAAAQLINVGASRAALAILPGRQFINTL
;
A
#
# COMPACT_ATOMS: atom_id res chain seq x y z
N MET A 1 20.48 -8.60 -13.43
CA MET A 1 20.79 -10.04 -13.30
C MET A 1 19.59 -10.89 -13.72
N ALA A 2 18.39 -10.81 -13.13
CA ALA A 2 17.22 -11.62 -13.50
C ALA A 2 16.82 -11.52 -15.00
N ALA A 3 16.71 -10.31 -15.54
CA ALA A 3 16.41 -10.09 -16.96
C ALA A 3 17.45 -10.72 -17.91
N GLN A 4 18.75 -10.61 -17.59
CA GLN A 4 19.83 -11.24 -18.36
C GLN A 4 19.75 -12.75 -18.32
N THR A 5 19.47 -13.34 -17.14
CA THR A 5 19.30 -14.77 -16.98
C THR A 5 18.09 -15.29 -17.78
N ALA A 6 16.97 -14.56 -17.72
CA ALA A 6 15.79 -14.90 -18.50
C ALA A 6 16.07 -14.87 -20.00
N ALA A 7 16.70 -13.80 -20.49
CA ALA A 7 17.07 -13.68 -21.90
C ALA A 7 18.02 -14.81 -22.37
N ALA A 8 19.02 -15.15 -21.56
CA ALA A 8 19.99 -16.22 -21.88
C ALA A 8 19.35 -17.62 -21.95
N ASN A 9 18.22 -17.84 -21.26
CA ASN A 9 17.54 -19.13 -21.20
C ASN A 9 16.20 -19.16 -21.97
N GLY A 10 15.84 -18.10 -22.68
CA GLY A 10 14.55 -17.99 -23.38
C GLY A 10 13.35 -17.98 -22.42
N TRP A 11 13.53 -17.54 -21.18
CA TRP A 11 12.47 -17.45 -20.19
C TRP A 11 11.77 -16.11 -20.25
N TYR A 12 10.48 -16.08 -19.86
CA TYR A 12 9.74 -14.84 -19.70
C TYR A 12 10.14 -14.15 -18.39
N TYR A 13 10.57 -12.88 -18.48
CA TYR A 13 10.84 -12.03 -17.33
C TYR A 13 9.59 -11.21 -17.00
N THR A 14 8.99 -11.44 -15.86
CA THR A 14 7.71 -10.81 -15.46
C THR A 14 7.84 -9.32 -15.17
N ASP A 15 9.02 -8.85 -14.74
CA ASP A 15 9.33 -7.47 -14.38
C ASP A 15 8.23 -6.76 -13.57
N TRP A 16 7.84 -7.39 -12.49
CA TRP A 16 6.67 -6.98 -11.69
C TRP A 16 6.74 -5.55 -11.13
N LEU A 17 7.91 -4.92 -11.13
CA LEU A 17 8.12 -3.53 -10.72
C LEU A 17 7.82 -2.51 -11.83
N ALA A 18 7.83 -2.95 -13.11
CA ALA A 18 7.63 -2.11 -14.29
C ALA A 18 6.48 -2.61 -15.19
N ASN A 19 6.01 -3.83 -15.01
CA ASN A 19 4.98 -4.44 -15.84
C ASN A 19 3.60 -3.90 -15.52
N ASP A 20 2.96 -3.23 -16.48
CA ASP A 20 1.62 -2.62 -16.31
C ASP A 20 0.50 -3.65 -16.01
N ASN A 21 0.69 -4.93 -16.29
CA ASN A 21 -0.25 -5.96 -15.85
C ASN A 21 -0.41 -6.03 -14.32
N ASN A 22 0.57 -5.55 -13.56
CA ASN A 22 0.49 -5.44 -12.11
C ASN A 22 -0.57 -4.39 -11.69
N PRO A 23 -0.46 -3.09 -12.01
CA PRO A 23 -1.52 -2.13 -11.71
C PRO A 23 -2.83 -2.45 -12.45
N GLU A 24 -2.79 -3.06 -13.65
CA GLU A 24 -4.00 -3.42 -14.42
C GLU A 24 -4.89 -4.42 -13.67
N TYR A 25 -4.31 -5.40 -12.98
CA TYR A 25 -5.10 -6.30 -12.12
C TYR A 25 -5.88 -5.50 -11.05
N HIS A 26 -5.23 -4.53 -10.44
CA HIS A 26 -5.85 -3.70 -9.40
C HIS A 26 -6.90 -2.72 -9.95
N ARG A 27 -6.73 -2.24 -11.20
CA ARG A 27 -7.75 -1.45 -11.91
C ARG A 27 -9.01 -2.27 -12.17
N ARG A 28 -8.86 -3.52 -12.58
CA ARG A 28 -10.00 -4.39 -12.99
C ARG A 28 -10.66 -5.13 -11.85
N VAL A 29 -9.93 -5.42 -10.79
CA VAL A 29 -10.42 -6.31 -9.72
C VAL A 29 -10.48 -5.59 -8.39
N THR A 30 -9.34 -5.12 -7.87
CA THR A 30 -9.27 -4.58 -6.50
C THR A 30 -10.01 -3.26 -6.35
N GLY A 31 -9.79 -2.32 -7.27
CA GLY A 31 -10.45 -1.00 -7.25
C GLY A 31 -11.97 -1.11 -7.34
N PRO A 32 -12.55 -1.82 -8.34
CA PRO A 32 -13.99 -2.05 -8.42
C PRO A 32 -14.57 -2.76 -7.20
N ALA A 33 -13.87 -3.76 -6.63
CA ALA A 33 -14.33 -4.43 -5.41
C ALA A 33 -14.39 -3.46 -4.22
N ILE A 34 -13.42 -2.56 -4.07
CA ILE A 34 -13.44 -1.50 -3.06
C ILE A 34 -14.64 -0.58 -3.28
N LEU A 35 -14.87 -0.08 -4.50
CA LEU A 35 -16.01 0.79 -4.81
C LEU A 35 -17.36 0.13 -4.51
N GLN A 36 -17.51 -1.16 -4.85
CA GLN A 36 -18.73 -1.92 -4.55
C GLN A 36 -18.98 -2.04 -3.04
N ASN A 37 -17.94 -2.31 -2.26
CA ASN A 37 -18.06 -2.40 -0.80
C ASN A 37 -18.34 -1.04 -0.18
N ILE A 38 -17.68 0.00 -0.62
CA ILE A 38 -17.95 1.38 -0.24
C ILE A 38 -19.42 1.74 -0.52
N ALA A 39 -19.96 1.43 -1.69
CA ALA A 39 -21.35 1.73 -2.04
C ALA A 39 -22.37 0.93 -1.21
N ARG A 40 -22.08 -0.34 -0.91
CA ARG A 40 -22.99 -1.24 -0.14
C ARG A 40 -23.12 -0.85 1.32
N GLU A 41 -22.05 -0.38 1.94
CA GLU A 41 -22.04 -0.06 3.38
C GLU A 41 -22.44 1.39 3.69
N GLY A 42 -22.97 2.11 2.68
CA GLY A 42 -23.37 3.50 2.84
C GLY A 42 -22.18 4.43 3.10
N ALA A 43 -21.06 4.13 2.49
CA ALA A 43 -19.76 4.72 2.75
C ALA A 43 -19.57 6.14 2.19
N SER A 44 -20.53 7.01 2.35
CA SER A 44 -20.26 8.46 2.40
C SER A 44 -19.29 8.87 3.52
N LEU A 45 -18.75 7.88 4.25
CA LEU A 45 -17.84 8.07 5.39
C LEU A 45 -16.36 7.91 5.02
N VAL A 46 -16.00 7.04 4.06
CA VAL A 46 -14.59 6.83 3.67
C VAL A 46 -14.11 8.00 2.83
N ASP A 47 -13.18 8.75 3.34
CA ASP A 47 -12.58 9.93 2.71
C ASP A 47 -11.05 9.80 2.49
N ALA A 48 -10.48 8.64 2.86
CA ALA A 48 -9.10 8.29 2.56
C ALA A 48 -8.91 6.78 2.36
N ILE A 49 -7.97 6.41 1.50
CA ILE A 49 -7.49 5.02 1.33
C ILE A 49 -5.99 5.02 1.54
N THR A 50 -5.51 4.20 2.49
CA THR A 50 -4.07 4.02 2.74
C THR A 50 -3.57 2.75 2.10
N VAL A 51 -2.46 2.85 1.36
CA VAL A 51 -1.89 1.76 0.57
C VAL A 51 -0.38 1.71 0.76
N GLY A 52 0.15 0.56 1.19
CA GLY A 52 1.58 0.33 1.27
C GLY A 52 2.22 0.20 -0.11
N VAL A 53 3.39 0.82 -0.31
CA VAL A 53 4.04 0.84 -1.62
C VAL A 53 5.27 -0.07 -1.62
N GLY A 54 5.10 -1.26 -2.23
CA GLY A 54 6.18 -2.14 -2.67
C GLY A 54 6.41 -1.95 -4.18
N SER A 55 5.74 -2.75 -5.01
CA SER A 55 5.80 -2.62 -6.49
C SER A 55 4.97 -1.48 -7.06
N ALA A 56 4.23 -0.77 -6.25
CA ALA A 56 3.27 0.28 -6.59
C ALA A 56 2.02 -0.17 -7.39
N GLY A 57 1.90 -1.44 -7.77
CA GLY A 57 0.74 -1.91 -8.55
C GLY A 57 -0.60 -1.62 -7.88
N THR A 58 -0.70 -1.89 -6.57
CA THR A 58 -1.94 -1.66 -5.81
C THR A 58 -2.30 -0.18 -5.71
N VAL A 59 -1.35 0.68 -5.29
CA VAL A 59 -1.62 2.12 -5.13
C VAL A 59 -2.00 2.77 -6.45
N THR A 60 -1.33 2.39 -7.54
CA THR A 60 -1.61 2.89 -8.88
C THR A 60 -2.97 2.42 -9.38
N GLY A 61 -3.21 1.11 -9.44
CA GLY A 61 -4.45 0.59 -10.00
C GLY A 61 -5.69 0.95 -9.20
N VAL A 62 -5.62 0.91 -7.85
CA VAL A 62 -6.71 1.37 -6.98
C VAL A 62 -6.88 2.88 -7.10
N GLY A 63 -5.78 3.65 -7.04
CA GLY A 63 -5.82 5.09 -7.13
C GLY A 63 -6.46 5.58 -8.43
N GLU A 64 -6.08 5.03 -9.57
CA GLU A 64 -6.68 5.36 -10.86
C GLU A 64 -8.17 5.03 -10.90
N THR A 65 -8.58 3.88 -10.38
CA THR A 65 -10.00 3.50 -10.31
C THR A 65 -10.81 4.46 -9.43
N ILE A 66 -10.29 4.81 -8.25
CA ILE A 66 -10.97 5.72 -7.33
C ILE A 66 -11.02 7.14 -7.91
N LYS A 67 -9.90 7.65 -8.46
CA LYS A 67 -9.86 9.01 -9.05
C LYS A 67 -10.70 9.14 -10.31
N ALA A 68 -10.91 8.06 -11.06
CA ALA A 68 -11.87 8.05 -12.17
C ALA A 68 -13.34 8.17 -11.70
N TRP A 69 -13.62 7.79 -10.46
CA TRP A 69 -14.96 7.87 -9.86
C TRP A 69 -15.17 9.16 -9.07
N THR A 70 -14.20 9.57 -8.20
CA THR A 70 -14.29 10.77 -7.37
C THR A 70 -12.92 11.28 -6.93
N ASN A 71 -12.82 12.61 -6.74
CA ASN A 71 -11.66 13.25 -6.12
C ASN A 71 -11.83 13.47 -4.60
N ASP A 72 -13.00 13.15 -4.03
CA ASP A 72 -13.28 13.37 -2.61
C ASP A 72 -12.60 12.34 -1.70
N VAL A 73 -12.19 11.19 -2.26
CA VAL A 73 -11.44 10.16 -1.56
C VAL A 73 -9.93 10.34 -1.81
N ARG A 74 -9.17 10.58 -0.76
CA ARG A 74 -7.71 10.73 -0.83
C ARG A 74 -7.02 9.39 -0.91
N ILE A 75 -5.99 9.32 -1.74
CA ILE A 75 -5.09 8.17 -1.85
C ILE A 75 -3.79 8.51 -1.10
N ALA A 76 -3.53 7.81 -0.01
CA ALA A 76 -2.32 7.97 0.79
C ALA A 76 -1.37 6.79 0.55
N ALA A 77 -0.26 7.05 -0.13
CA ALA A 77 0.83 6.10 -0.29
C ALA A 77 1.64 6.00 1.00
N VAL A 78 1.90 4.77 1.46
CA VAL A 78 2.64 4.54 2.71
C VAL A 78 4.02 3.99 2.40
N GLU A 79 5.04 4.61 3.00
CA GLU A 79 6.43 4.18 2.91
C GLU A 79 7.08 4.09 4.29
N PRO A 80 8.21 3.36 4.47
CA PRO A 80 8.96 3.38 5.71
C PRO A 80 9.58 4.75 5.98
N TYR A 81 9.49 5.23 7.22
CA TYR A 81 10.16 6.47 7.63
C TYR A 81 11.68 6.40 7.43
N GLU A 82 12.26 5.23 7.62
CA GLU A 82 13.69 4.97 7.44
C GLU A 82 14.12 4.91 5.96
N SER A 83 13.14 4.87 5.01
CA SER A 83 13.42 4.75 3.56
C SER A 83 12.35 5.50 2.76
N GLN A 84 12.51 6.82 2.63
CA GLN A 84 11.52 7.75 2.08
C GLN A 84 11.74 8.06 0.60
N ALA A 85 11.78 7.03 -0.24
CA ALA A 85 12.01 7.18 -1.68
C ALA A 85 10.88 7.94 -2.40
N LEU A 86 9.61 7.73 -1.98
CA LEU A 86 8.43 8.39 -2.59
C LEU A 86 8.34 9.86 -2.18
N GLY A 87 8.67 10.16 -0.94
CA GLY A 87 8.70 11.53 -0.41
C GLY A 87 9.94 12.34 -0.80
N GLY A 88 10.87 11.75 -1.56
CA GLY A 88 12.13 12.40 -1.97
C GLY A 88 13.14 12.56 -0.82
N GLY A 89 12.99 11.80 0.26
CA GLY A 89 13.91 11.75 1.40
C GLY A 89 15.05 10.76 1.23
N LEU A 90 15.78 10.53 2.32
CA LEU A 90 16.84 9.53 2.35
C LEU A 90 16.29 8.11 2.38
N THR A 91 17.01 7.18 1.78
CA THR A 91 16.69 5.76 1.81
C THR A 91 17.68 5.00 2.69
N GLY A 92 17.18 4.03 3.46
CA GLY A 92 17.99 3.26 4.38
C GLY A 92 17.35 1.93 4.78
N PRO A 93 18.04 1.12 5.59
CA PRO A 93 17.52 -0.14 6.07
C PRO A 93 16.34 0.06 7.03
N HIS A 94 15.33 -0.79 6.93
CA HIS A 94 14.12 -0.78 7.77
C HIS A 94 13.60 -2.21 8.00
N GLY A 95 12.69 -2.37 8.96
CA GLY A 95 12.11 -3.67 9.31
C GLY A 95 10.70 -3.91 8.76
N ILE A 96 10.22 -3.10 7.82
CA ILE A 96 8.92 -3.29 7.16
C ILE A 96 9.16 -4.05 5.85
N THR A 97 8.92 -5.35 5.85
CA THR A 97 9.07 -6.20 4.66
C THR A 97 8.00 -5.89 3.62
N ASP A 98 8.28 -6.21 2.36
CA ASP A 98 7.36 -6.12 1.21
C ASP A 98 6.98 -4.71 0.77
N MET A 99 7.63 -3.68 1.29
CA MET A 99 7.50 -2.28 0.86
C MET A 99 8.81 -1.51 1.04
N GLY A 100 8.90 -0.31 0.46
CA GLY A 100 10.03 0.61 0.72
C GLY A 100 11.36 0.12 0.16
N TYR A 101 11.42 -0.27 -1.10
CA TYR A 101 12.63 -0.85 -1.75
C TYR A 101 13.80 0.13 -1.94
N GLY A 102 13.69 1.37 -1.45
CA GLY A 102 14.74 2.38 -1.56
C GLY A 102 14.78 3.09 -2.92
N PHE A 103 13.80 2.88 -3.76
CA PHE A 103 13.61 3.57 -5.04
C PHE A 103 12.11 3.67 -5.36
N VAL A 104 11.75 4.54 -6.31
CA VAL A 104 10.39 4.67 -6.83
C VAL A 104 10.20 3.64 -7.96
N PRO A 105 9.27 2.67 -7.83
CA PRO A 105 9.01 1.70 -8.89
C PRO A 105 8.42 2.35 -10.14
N ASP A 106 8.70 1.80 -11.33
CA ASP A 106 8.18 2.32 -12.60
C ASP A 106 6.65 2.26 -12.68
N ASN A 107 6.03 1.30 -11.98
CA ASN A 107 4.56 1.22 -11.87
C ASN A 107 3.94 2.33 -11.01
N PHE A 108 4.72 3.21 -10.36
CA PHE A 108 4.18 4.23 -9.47
C PHE A 108 3.61 5.43 -10.24
N ASN A 109 2.29 5.59 -10.18
CA ASN A 109 1.61 6.76 -10.72
C ASN A 109 1.43 7.83 -9.61
N ALA A 110 2.31 8.84 -9.61
CA ALA A 110 2.27 9.92 -8.63
C ALA A 110 1.02 10.81 -8.76
N TYR A 111 0.37 10.85 -9.93
CA TYR A 111 -0.79 11.71 -10.18
C TYR A 111 -2.05 11.28 -9.43
N VAL A 112 -2.13 10.03 -8.99
CA VAL A 112 -3.29 9.53 -8.23
C VAL A 112 -3.05 9.57 -6.72
N VAL A 113 -1.85 9.94 -6.28
CA VAL A 113 -1.47 9.98 -4.85
C VAL A 113 -1.61 11.40 -4.32
N ASP A 114 -2.46 11.59 -3.32
CA ASP A 114 -2.66 12.89 -2.68
C ASP A 114 -1.67 13.15 -1.54
N ASN A 115 -1.23 12.09 -0.85
CA ASN A 115 -0.32 12.17 0.28
C ASN A 115 0.67 10.99 0.28
N VAL A 116 1.90 11.26 0.72
CA VAL A 116 2.86 10.22 1.12
C VAL A 116 2.96 10.26 2.64
N VAL A 117 2.75 9.10 3.28
CA VAL A 117 2.77 8.96 4.74
C VAL A 117 3.92 8.04 5.13
N ALA A 118 4.89 8.58 5.84
CA ALA A 118 6.02 7.82 6.35
C ALA A 118 5.70 7.21 7.73
N VAL A 119 5.93 5.91 7.88
CA VAL A 119 5.69 5.15 9.12
C VAL A 119 6.96 4.41 9.53
N ASN A 120 7.42 4.61 10.77
CA ASN A 120 8.60 3.90 11.26
C ASN A 120 8.31 2.43 11.57
N THR A 121 9.35 1.61 11.52
CA THR A 121 9.27 0.16 11.75
C THR A 121 8.62 -0.19 13.10
N THR A 122 8.95 0.52 14.17
CA THR A 122 8.43 0.23 15.52
C THR A 122 6.93 0.47 15.62
N ASP A 123 6.42 1.55 15.05
CA ASP A 123 5.00 1.87 15.06
C ASP A 123 4.20 0.90 14.17
N ALA A 124 4.77 0.49 13.03
CA ALA A 124 4.19 -0.53 12.17
C ALA A 124 4.03 -1.87 12.91
N GLN A 125 5.08 -2.33 13.60
CA GLN A 125 5.03 -3.56 14.41
C GLN A 125 3.99 -3.47 15.53
N ARG A 126 3.94 -2.32 16.21
CA ARG A 126 2.98 -2.07 17.30
C ARG A 126 1.54 -2.07 16.80
N ALA A 127 1.27 -1.46 15.64
CA ALA A 127 -0.05 -1.46 15.03
C ALA A 127 -0.49 -2.88 14.60
N ALA A 128 0.40 -3.68 13.99
CA ALA A 128 0.13 -5.07 13.63
C ALA A 128 -0.21 -5.92 14.87
N GLN A 129 0.56 -5.78 15.95
CA GLN A 129 0.28 -6.48 17.21
C GLN A 129 -1.01 -6.01 17.89
N LYS A 130 -1.35 -4.73 17.77
CA LYS A 130 -2.59 -4.18 18.33
C LYS A 130 -3.79 -4.79 17.64
N VAL A 131 -3.87 -4.75 16.31
CA VAL A 131 -5.02 -5.27 15.55
C VAL A 131 -5.18 -6.78 15.70
N LEU A 132 -4.08 -7.53 15.88
CA LEU A 132 -4.16 -8.94 16.22
C LEU A 132 -4.85 -9.18 17.58
N ARG A 133 -4.53 -8.36 18.58
CA ARG A 133 -5.10 -8.51 19.93
C ARG A 133 -6.53 -8.01 20.06
N THR A 134 -6.89 -6.92 19.34
CA THR A 134 -8.22 -6.30 19.47
C THR A 134 -9.25 -6.90 18.52
N ASP A 135 -8.82 -7.28 17.32
CA ASP A 135 -9.71 -7.65 16.22
C ASP A 135 -9.43 -9.05 15.66
N ALA A 136 -8.45 -9.78 16.24
CA ALA A 136 -8.00 -11.09 15.79
C ALA A 136 -7.55 -11.14 14.29
N ILE A 137 -7.07 -10.00 13.76
CA ILE A 137 -6.56 -9.92 12.40
C ILE A 137 -5.04 -10.15 12.40
N PRO A 138 -4.52 -11.24 11.81
CA PRO A 138 -3.09 -11.55 11.77
C PRO A 138 -2.36 -10.68 10.73
N ALA A 139 -2.22 -9.40 11.02
CA ALA A 139 -1.60 -8.42 10.12
C ALA A 139 -0.07 -8.58 10.07
N SER A 140 0.52 -8.50 8.86
CA SER A 140 1.97 -8.36 8.70
C SER A 140 2.48 -6.99 9.17
N VAL A 141 3.79 -6.80 9.29
CA VAL A 141 4.37 -5.49 9.63
C VAL A 141 4.01 -4.43 8.58
N ALA A 142 4.00 -4.79 7.29
CA ALA A 142 3.53 -3.89 6.23
C ALA A 142 2.06 -3.51 6.39
N SER A 143 1.19 -4.46 6.77
CA SER A 143 -0.22 -4.16 7.10
C SER A 143 -0.34 -3.25 8.32
N GLY A 144 0.54 -3.43 9.32
CA GLY A 144 0.63 -2.54 10.48
C GLY A 144 1.04 -1.11 10.09
N ALA A 145 1.96 -0.94 9.13
CA ALA A 145 2.32 0.37 8.61
C ALA A 145 1.12 1.08 7.97
N VAL A 146 0.35 0.37 7.15
CA VAL A 146 -0.85 0.90 6.49
C VAL A 146 -1.92 1.30 7.52
N LEU A 147 -2.16 0.48 8.54
CA LEU A 147 -3.06 0.79 9.65
C LEU A 147 -2.60 2.02 10.46
N GLN A 148 -1.30 2.11 10.73
CA GLN A 148 -0.73 3.25 11.44
C GLN A 148 -0.88 4.54 10.63
N ALA A 149 -0.66 4.50 9.31
CA ALA A 149 -0.87 5.64 8.43
C ALA A 149 -2.34 6.10 8.44
N ALA A 150 -3.29 5.17 8.39
CA ALA A 150 -4.71 5.49 8.52
C ALA A 150 -5.03 6.19 9.86
N ALA A 151 -4.49 5.66 10.97
CA ALA A 151 -4.65 6.27 12.29
C ALA A 151 -4.02 7.68 12.37
N GLN A 152 -2.87 7.91 11.74
CA GLN A 152 -2.24 9.24 11.67
C GLN A 152 -3.14 10.23 10.95
N LEU A 153 -3.70 9.87 9.78
CA LEU A 153 -4.61 10.75 9.03
C LEU A 153 -5.86 11.12 9.83
N ILE A 154 -6.43 10.18 10.57
CA ILE A 154 -7.59 10.43 11.44
C ILE A 154 -7.21 11.32 12.62
N ASN A 155 -6.11 11.04 13.29
CA ASN A 155 -5.68 11.78 14.49
C ASN A 155 -5.34 13.24 14.22
N VAL A 156 -4.82 13.57 13.04
CA VAL A 156 -4.55 14.96 12.62
C VAL A 156 -5.76 15.64 11.98
N GLY A 157 -6.91 14.98 11.95
CA GLY A 157 -8.15 15.52 11.36
C GLY A 157 -8.13 15.60 9.82
N ALA A 158 -7.15 14.95 9.17
CA ALA A 158 -7.07 14.92 7.70
C ALA A 158 -8.06 13.92 7.08
N SER A 159 -8.57 12.97 7.85
CA SER A 159 -9.60 12.00 7.44
C SER A 159 -10.56 11.75 8.60
N ARG A 160 -11.81 11.46 8.28
CA ARG A 160 -12.84 11.02 9.25
C ARG A 160 -12.92 9.51 9.31
N ALA A 161 -12.76 8.85 8.17
CA ALA A 161 -12.74 7.39 8.06
C ALA A 161 -11.83 6.95 6.92
N ALA A 162 -10.79 6.19 7.24
CA ALA A 162 -9.82 5.68 6.28
C ALA A 162 -9.99 4.17 6.05
N LEU A 163 -10.00 3.76 4.79
CA LEU A 163 -9.88 2.37 4.38
C LEU A 163 -8.40 1.99 4.26
N ALA A 164 -7.97 0.98 5.02
CA ALA A 164 -6.60 0.47 4.97
C ALA A 164 -6.51 -0.81 4.14
N ILE A 165 -5.71 -0.82 3.07
CA ILE A 165 -5.48 -2.03 2.27
C ILE A 165 -4.35 -2.84 2.90
N LEU A 166 -4.67 -3.96 3.53
CA LEU A 166 -3.70 -4.81 4.22
C LEU A 166 -2.99 -5.74 3.23
N PRO A 167 -1.70 -5.54 2.92
CA PRO A 167 -1.01 -6.29 1.87
C PRO A 167 -0.64 -7.72 2.26
N GLY A 168 -0.62 -8.06 3.56
CA GLY A 168 -0.18 -9.38 3.98
C GLY A 168 -0.64 -9.78 5.37
N ARG A 169 -0.49 -11.09 5.65
CA ARG A 169 -0.76 -11.69 6.96
C ARG A 169 0.56 -12.03 7.65
N GLN A 170 0.57 -11.96 8.96
CA GLN A 170 1.64 -12.56 9.76
C GLN A 170 1.47 -14.08 9.72
N PHE A 171 2.48 -14.80 9.21
CA PHE A 171 2.54 -16.24 9.42
C PHE A 171 2.89 -16.47 10.88
N ILE A 172 1.93 -16.99 11.65
CA ILE A 172 2.21 -17.53 12.98
C ILE A 172 2.88 -18.88 12.71
N ASN A 173 4.20 -18.91 12.77
CA ASN A 173 4.91 -20.18 12.89
C ASN A 173 4.53 -20.76 14.25
N THR A 174 3.50 -21.60 14.30
CA THR A 174 3.28 -22.52 15.40
C THR A 174 4.37 -23.59 15.26
N LEU A 175 5.48 -23.40 15.97
CA LEU A 175 6.38 -24.47 16.36
C LEU A 175 5.78 -25.26 17.52
#